data_1eb05a2fe2548540cd4cd6fa6e11e150
#
_entry.id   1eb05a2fe2548540cd4cd6fa6e11e150
#
_cell.length_a   1.000
_cell.length_b   1.000
_cell.length_c   1.000
_cell.angle_alpha   90.00
_cell.angle_beta   90.00
_cell.angle_gamma   90.00
#
_symmetry.space_group_name_H-M   'P 1'
#
loop_
_entity.id
_entity.type
_entity.pdbx_description
1 polymer ?
#
loop_
_entity_poly.entity_id
_entity_poly.type
_entity_poly.pdbx_seq_one_letter_code
_entity_poly.pdbx_strand_id
1 'polypeptide(L)'
;VLHDGDRWFALGMSDAVTLAELGEVLARADFSPARPIHRALNLDGGTSSGLYLNRGTAGEPLHVEPFKTVRNFLAIVPREVVAVKKGE
;
A
#
# COMPACT_ATOMS: atom_id res chain seq x y z
N VAL A 1 0.46 1.21 5.16
CA VAL A 1 -0.63 0.23 5.07
C VAL A 1 -1.85 0.78 5.80
N LEU A 2 -2.97 0.78 5.15
CA LEU A 2 -4.23 1.29 5.69
C LEU A 2 -5.21 0.14 5.85
N HIS A 3 -6.04 0.20 6.89
CA HIS A 3 -7.06 -0.81 7.13
C HIS A 3 -8.35 -0.16 7.59
N ASP A 4 -9.48 -0.66 7.14
CA ASP A 4 -10.79 -0.09 7.46
C ASP A 4 -11.44 -0.70 8.71
N GLY A 5 -10.76 -1.63 9.36
CA GLY A 5 -11.29 -2.28 10.55
C GLY A 5 -12.17 -3.49 10.25
N ASP A 6 -12.38 -3.79 8.99
CA ASP A 6 -13.23 -4.91 8.58
C ASP A 6 -12.45 -5.89 7.70
N ARG A 7 -12.45 -5.70 6.41
CA ARG A 7 -11.82 -6.67 5.51
C ARG A 7 -10.88 -6.06 4.48
N TRP A 8 -10.92 -4.76 4.31
CA TRP A 8 -10.17 -4.10 3.24
C TRP A 8 -8.93 -3.44 3.77
N PHE A 9 -7.86 -3.56 3.00
CA PHE A 9 -6.64 -2.82 3.28
C PHE A 9 -6.08 -2.25 1.99
N ALA A 10 -5.19 -1.29 2.13
CA ALA A 10 -4.55 -0.65 0.99
C ALA A 10 -3.10 -0.34 1.32
N LEU A 11 -2.29 -0.33 0.29
CA LEU A 11 -0.92 0.19 0.37
C LEU A 11 -0.90 1.53 -0.35
N GLY A 12 -0.19 2.45 0.20
CA GLY A 12 -0.06 3.77 -0.38
C GLY A 12 1.33 4.34 -0.19
N MET A 13 1.60 5.36 -0.94
CA MET A 13 2.86 6.10 -0.88
C MET A 13 2.53 7.57 -0.99
N SER A 14 3.21 8.39 -0.24
CA SER A 14 3.04 9.84 -0.32
C SER A 14 4.37 10.51 -0.60
N ASP A 15 4.28 11.76 -1.04
CA ASP A 15 5.45 12.61 -1.12
C ASP A 15 5.93 12.97 0.28
N ALA A 16 6.95 13.81 0.34
CA ALA A 16 7.53 14.22 1.61
C ALA A 16 6.50 14.90 2.50
N VAL A 17 6.11 14.21 3.56
CA VAL A 17 5.21 14.73 4.58
C VAL A 17 5.75 14.29 5.93
N THR A 18 5.39 15.03 6.98
CA THR A 18 5.69 14.57 8.33
C THR A 18 4.68 13.50 8.72
N LEU A 19 5.05 12.68 9.69
CA LEU A 19 4.15 11.66 10.19
C LEU A 19 2.88 12.27 10.79
N ALA A 20 3.03 13.42 11.46
CA ALA A 20 1.88 14.13 12.01
C ALA A 20 0.93 14.61 10.92
N GLU A 21 1.47 15.20 9.84
CA GLU A 21 0.66 15.64 8.73
C GLU A 21 -0.09 14.49 8.07
N LEU A 22 0.60 13.37 7.88
CA LEU A 22 -0.02 12.20 7.28
C LEU A 22 -1.14 11.67 8.14
N GLY A 23 -0.92 11.62 9.46
CA GLY A 23 -1.95 11.18 10.40
C GLY A 23 -3.19 12.06 10.34
N GLU A 24 -3.01 13.37 10.24
CA GLU A 24 -4.13 14.30 10.14
C GLU A 24 -4.93 14.07 8.87
N VAL A 25 -4.25 13.87 7.74
CA VAL A 25 -4.93 13.63 6.46
C VAL A 25 -5.72 12.33 6.51
N LEU A 26 -5.12 11.27 7.02
CA LEU A 26 -5.76 9.96 7.07
C LEU A 26 -6.95 9.94 8.04
N ALA A 27 -6.93 10.79 9.05
CA ALA A 27 -8.01 10.87 10.02
C ALA A 27 -9.21 11.69 9.53
N ARG A 28 -9.07 12.41 8.41
CA ARG A 28 -10.15 13.23 7.90
C ARG A 28 -11.30 12.38 7.39
N ALA A 29 -12.52 12.84 7.69
CA ALA A 29 -13.71 12.10 7.28
C ALA A 29 -13.87 12.03 5.75
N ASP A 30 -13.29 12.98 5.03
CA ASP A 30 -13.40 13.03 3.58
C ASP A 30 -12.26 12.31 2.85
N PHE A 31 -11.31 11.73 3.55
CA PHE A 31 -10.20 11.05 2.90
C PHE A 31 -10.68 9.79 2.18
N SER A 32 -11.48 8.98 2.84
CA SER A 32 -12.02 7.75 2.26
C SER A 32 -13.42 7.52 2.81
N PRO A 33 -14.41 8.31 2.33
CA PRO A 33 -15.73 8.29 2.94
C PRO A 33 -16.46 6.95 2.83
N ALA A 34 -16.21 6.20 1.75
CA ALA A 34 -16.85 4.89 1.57
C ALA A 34 -16.25 3.83 2.48
N ARG A 35 -14.96 3.99 2.84
CA ARG A 35 -14.25 3.05 3.69
C ARG A 35 -13.32 3.83 4.62
N PRO A 36 -13.88 4.39 5.69
CA PRO A 36 -13.06 5.18 6.61
C PRO A 36 -11.88 4.38 7.15
N ILE A 37 -10.75 5.05 7.30
CA ILE A 37 -9.55 4.42 7.81
C ILE A 37 -9.69 4.17 9.30
N HIS A 38 -9.53 2.92 9.70
CA HIS A 38 -9.57 2.55 11.11
C HIS A 38 -8.16 2.51 11.69
N ARG A 39 -7.22 1.97 10.94
CA ARG A 39 -5.81 1.87 11.36
C ARG A 39 -4.89 2.13 10.19
N ALA A 40 -3.72 2.66 10.50
CA ALA A 40 -2.67 2.85 9.52
C ALA A 40 -1.34 2.48 10.14
N LEU A 41 -0.50 1.86 9.34
CA LEU A 41 0.85 1.51 9.75
C LEU A 41 1.81 2.18 8.80
N ASN A 42 2.72 2.98 9.34
CA ASN A 42 3.76 3.61 8.55
C ASN A 42 4.92 2.65 8.40
N LEU A 43 5.29 2.37 7.17
CA LEU A 43 6.49 1.61 6.87
C LEU A 43 7.64 2.58 6.66
N ASP A 44 8.83 2.02 6.50
CA ASP A 44 10.01 2.84 6.28
C ASP A 44 9.85 3.72 5.05
N GLY A 45 10.49 4.89 5.08
CA GLY A 45 10.37 5.87 4.03
C GLY A 45 11.71 6.38 3.56
N GLY A 46 11.69 7.52 2.87
CA GLY A 46 12.89 8.19 2.43
C GLY A 46 13.35 7.74 1.05
N THR A 47 14.64 7.78 0.80
CA THR A 47 15.20 7.55 -0.52
C THR A 47 15.08 6.12 -1.01
N SER A 48 14.77 5.19 -0.13
CA SER A 48 14.55 3.79 -0.50
C SER A 48 13.08 3.46 -0.76
N SER A 49 12.22 4.46 -0.78
CA SER A 49 10.80 4.25 -1.02
C SER A 49 10.52 4.14 -2.51
N GLY A 50 9.78 3.11 -2.88
CA GLY A 50 9.36 2.91 -4.25
C GLY A 50 8.05 2.16 -4.29
N LEU A 51 7.41 2.17 -5.43
CA LEU A 51 6.13 1.50 -5.62
C LEU A 51 6.04 0.96 -7.03
N TYR A 52 5.57 -0.27 -7.17
CA TYR A 52 5.27 -0.85 -8.47
C TYR A 52 3.88 -1.47 -8.40
N LEU A 53 3.03 -1.08 -9.34
CA LEU A 53 1.68 -1.62 -9.45
C LEU A 53 1.46 -2.13 -10.87
N ASN A 54 1.24 -3.43 -11.00
CA ASN A 54 0.87 -4.04 -12.26
C ASN A 54 -0.63 -3.85 -12.44
N ARG A 55 -1.03 -3.15 -13.50
CA ARG A 55 -2.43 -2.87 -13.77
C ARG A 55 -3.08 -3.89 -14.72
N GLY A 56 -2.32 -4.88 -15.16
CA GLY A 56 -2.84 -5.87 -16.09
C GLY A 56 -3.32 -5.22 -17.38
N THR A 57 -4.58 -5.45 -17.73
CA THR A 57 -5.16 -4.87 -18.95
C THR A 57 -5.66 -3.45 -18.78
N ALA A 58 -5.63 -2.92 -17.55
CA ALA A 58 -6.13 -1.57 -17.27
C ALA A 58 -5.17 -0.47 -17.74
N GLY A 59 -3.95 -0.80 -18.10
CA GLY A 59 -3.01 0.19 -18.61
C GLY A 59 -1.58 -0.13 -18.21
N GLU A 60 -0.73 0.87 -18.39
CA GLU A 60 0.69 0.76 -18.05
C GLU A 60 0.87 0.58 -16.56
N PRO A 61 1.90 -0.14 -16.13
CA PRO A 61 2.20 -0.25 -14.71
C PRO A 61 2.49 1.11 -14.10
N LEU A 62 2.06 1.29 -12.87
CA LEU A 62 2.47 2.45 -12.10
C LEU A 62 3.80 2.11 -11.45
N HIS A 63 4.81 2.93 -11.67
CA HIS A 63 6.13 2.68 -11.14
C HIS A 63 6.74 3.96 -10.61
N VAL A 64 7.04 3.96 -9.32
CA VAL A 64 7.78 5.03 -8.66
C VAL A 64 9.10 4.42 -8.21
N GLU A 65 10.20 4.83 -8.84
CA GLU A 65 11.50 4.26 -8.53
C GLU A 65 12.09 4.86 -7.26
N PRO A 66 12.68 4.02 -6.40
CA PRO A 66 13.44 4.55 -5.28
C PRO A 66 14.78 5.12 -5.76
N PHE A 67 15.31 6.09 -5.01
CA PHE A 67 16.62 6.64 -5.33
C PHE A 67 17.75 5.69 -4.94
N LYS A 68 17.51 4.80 -4.00
CA LYS A 68 18.52 3.85 -3.52
C LYS A 68 17.97 2.44 -3.59
N THR A 69 18.88 1.48 -3.56
CA THR A 69 18.53 0.08 -3.54
C THR A 69 17.65 -0.25 -2.34
N VAL A 70 16.60 -1.02 -2.61
CA VAL A 70 15.68 -1.49 -1.58
C VAL A 70 16.04 -2.91 -1.20
N ARG A 71 16.20 -3.14 0.11
CA ARG A 71 16.55 -4.49 0.60
C ARG A 71 15.33 -5.33 0.93
N ASN A 72 14.27 -4.67 1.35
CA ASN A 72 13.04 -5.35 1.73
C ASN A 72 11.89 -4.75 0.97
N PHE A 73 10.88 -5.56 0.72
CA PHE A 73 9.67 -5.06 0.09
C PHE A 73 8.47 -5.86 0.58
N LEU A 74 7.30 -5.24 0.45
CA LEU A 74 6.03 -5.86 0.74
C LEU A 74 5.29 -6.02 -0.58
N ALA A 75 4.74 -7.19 -0.82
CA ALA A 75 4.02 -7.46 -2.05
C ALA A 75 2.62 -7.98 -1.76
N ILE A 76 1.70 -7.60 -2.62
CA ILE A 76 0.35 -8.15 -2.63
C ILE A 76 0.22 -8.91 -3.95
N VAL A 77 -0.09 -10.17 -3.86
CA VAL A 77 -0.25 -11.01 -5.04
C VAL A 77 -1.57 -11.76 -4.95
N PRO A 78 -2.19 -12.08 -6.09
CA PRO A 78 -3.41 -12.87 -6.07
C PRO A 78 -3.16 -14.23 -5.44
N ARG A 79 -4.13 -14.70 -4.69
CA ARG A 79 -4.05 -16.03 -4.11
C ARG A 79 -4.23 -17.06 -5.21
N GLU A 80 -3.35 -18.04 -5.21
CA GLU A 80 -3.42 -19.11 -6.17
C GLU A 80 -4.35 -20.20 -5.66
N VAL A 81 -5.46 -20.37 -6.33
CA VAL A 81 -6.47 -21.32 -5.88
C VAL A 81 -5.97 -22.75 -6.00
N VAL A 82 -5.28 -23.04 -7.07
CA VAL A 82 -4.77 -24.39 -7.32
C VAL A 82 -3.69 -24.80 -6.34
N ALA A 83 -2.96 -23.84 -5.85
CA ALA A 83 -1.90 -24.09 -4.89
C ALA A 83 -2.42 -24.75 -3.63
N VAL A 84 -3.67 -24.74 -3.55
CA VAL A 84 -4.29 -25.40 -2.46
C VAL A 84 -3.98 -26.88 -2.41
N LYS A 85 -3.59 -27.42 -3.37
CA LYS A 85 -3.26 -28.79 -3.33
C LYS A 85 -2.25 -29.21 -2.40
N LYS A 86 -2.46 -28.80 -2.17
CA LYS A 86 -1.69 -29.21 -1.64
C LYS A 86 -1.35 -29.78 -0.96
N GLY A 87 -1.63 -29.74 -1.10
CA GLY A 87 -1.19 -30.33 -0.62
C GLY A 87 -0.91 -30.70 -0.21
N GLU A 88 -0.97 -30.46 -0.36
CA GLU A 88 -0.49 -30.80 -0.19
C GLU A 88 -0.37 -31.08 0.29
#